data_28dbb1fadbabf16fb6e426cbc1ee396f
#
_entry.id   28dbb1fadbabf16fb6e426cbc1ee396f
#
_cell.length_a   1.000
_cell.length_b   1.000
_cell.length_c   1.000
_cell.angle_alpha   90.00
_cell.angle_beta   90.00
_cell.angle_gamma   90.00
#
_symmetry.space_group_name_H-M   'P 1'
#
loop_
_entity.id
_entity.type
_entity.pdbx_description
1 polymer ?
#
loop_
_entity_poly.entity_id
_entity_poly.type
_entity_poly.pdbx_seq_one_letter_code
_entity_poly.pdbx_strand_id
1 'polypeptide(L)'
;MNIDDEIDKVIDNYVVLTRHNPNTNIESIENLDEFTEGFSKKVHTVIFPVFKEIKNKLILHDIKCDIIDKIQGRLVTEIKLDIYPYKDTSSAQDKHPSLTFFMEEPNKVTLYMQKMMQEEGSAGREGTFTLEEITTELVKEKILHLLNFCFARK
;
A
#
# COMPACT_ATOMS: atom_id res chain seq x y z
N MET A 1 28.60 -7.45 -1.90
CA MET A 1 27.98 -6.23 -1.37
C MET A 1 26.47 -6.44 -1.31
N ASN A 2 25.93 -6.25 -0.14
CA ASN A 2 24.49 -6.48 0.07
C ASN A 2 23.68 -5.33 -0.52
N ILE A 3 22.60 -5.65 -1.25
CA ILE A 3 21.71 -4.65 -1.82
C ILE A 3 21.14 -3.73 -0.73
N ASP A 4 20.88 -4.27 0.46
CA ASP A 4 20.39 -3.49 1.58
C ASP A 4 21.39 -2.42 1.99
N ASP A 5 22.69 -2.72 1.95
CA ASP A 5 23.74 -1.73 2.27
C ASP A 5 23.79 -0.61 1.23
N GLU A 6 23.58 -0.94 -0.04
CA GLU A 6 23.51 0.06 -1.09
C GLU A 6 22.29 0.97 -0.95
N ILE A 7 21.17 0.40 -0.58
CA ILE A 7 19.94 1.15 -0.32
C ILE A 7 20.17 2.11 0.84
N ASP A 8 20.78 1.64 1.93
CA ASP A 8 21.10 2.46 3.08
C ASP A 8 22.02 3.62 2.73
N LYS A 9 23.06 3.37 1.93
CA LYS A 9 23.99 4.40 1.51
C LYS A 9 23.31 5.52 0.72
N VAL A 10 22.39 5.18 -0.15
CA VAL A 10 21.75 6.20 -0.98
C VAL A 10 20.70 6.96 -0.19
N ILE A 11 20.05 6.30 0.77
CA ILE A 11 19.16 6.98 1.70
C ILE A 11 19.97 7.97 2.55
N ASP A 12 21.12 7.55 3.08
CA ASP A 12 22.00 8.42 3.86
C ASP A 12 22.48 9.61 3.03
N ASN A 13 22.88 9.39 1.79
CA ASN A 13 23.29 10.48 0.90
C ASN A 13 22.16 11.47 0.63
N TYR A 14 20.95 10.97 0.45
CA TYR A 14 19.78 11.83 0.26
C TYR A 14 19.52 12.68 1.49
N VAL A 15 19.58 12.09 2.68
CA VAL A 15 19.38 12.80 3.92
C VAL A 15 20.45 13.87 4.10
N VAL A 16 21.71 13.56 3.81
CA VAL A 16 22.82 14.53 3.88
C VAL A 16 22.60 15.70 2.92
N LEU A 17 22.20 15.41 1.68
CA LEU A 17 21.93 16.46 0.68
C LEU A 17 20.78 17.36 1.10
N THR A 18 19.73 16.80 1.69
CA THR A 18 18.58 17.56 2.16
C THR A 18 18.95 18.46 3.33
N ARG A 19 19.84 18.00 4.22
CA ARG A 19 20.31 18.77 5.38
C ARG A 19 21.21 19.93 5.00
N HIS A 20 21.80 19.90 3.82
CA HIS A 20 22.73 20.96 3.37
C HIS A 20 22.04 22.08 2.62
N ASN A 21 20.72 22.06 2.50
CA ASN A 21 19.99 23.11 1.81
C ASN A 21 19.44 24.13 2.82
N PRO A 22 20.09 25.30 2.99
CA PRO A 22 19.72 26.24 4.03
C PRO A 22 18.41 27.00 3.80
N ASN A 23 17.81 26.84 2.62
CA ASN A 23 16.60 27.56 2.25
C ASN A 23 15.34 26.74 2.44
N THR A 24 15.47 25.49 2.87
CA THR A 24 14.33 24.63 3.11
C THR A 24 13.95 24.66 4.59
N ASN A 25 12.65 24.65 4.84
CA ASN A 25 12.15 24.52 6.20
C ASN A 25 12.46 23.11 6.70
N ILE A 26 13.60 22.99 7.38
CA ILE A 26 14.20 21.72 7.76
C ILE A 26 13.23 20.88 8.62
N GLU A 27 12.47 21.53 9.51
CA GLU A 27 11.55 20.81 10.38
C GLU A 27 10.42 20.14 9.62
N SER A 28 9.81 20.81 8.64
CA SER A 28 8.71 20.20 7.89
C SER A 28 9.20 19.12 6.94
N ILE A 29 10.42 19.25 6.41
CA ILE A 29 11.00 18.23 5.55
C ILE A 29 11.39 17.00 6.36
N GLU A 30 12.00 17.20 7.54
CA GLU A 30 12.34 16.08 8.42
C GLU A 30 11.10 15.32 8.87
N ASN A 31 10.01 16.02 9.20
CA ASN A 31 8.75 15.39 9.59
C ASN A 31 8.12 14.61 8.44
N LEU A 32 8.16 15.16 7.23
CA LEU A 32 7.66 14.44 6.05
C LEU A 32 8.52 13.20 5.76
N ASP A 33 9.83 13.33 5.87
CA ASP A 33 10.74 12.21 5.63
C ASP A 33 10.53 11.10 6.67
N GLU A 34 10.39 11.46 7.93
CA GLU A 34 10.15 10.51 9.01
C GLU A 34 8.83 9.76 8.80
N PHE A 35 7.78 10.48 8.42
CA PHE A 35 6.49 9.85 8.17
C PHE A 35 6.58 8.94 6.95
N THR A 36 7.21 9.41 5.87
CA THR A 36 7.36 8.62 4.65
C THR A 36 8.19 7.37 4.91
N GLU A 37 9.28 7.48 5.66
CA GLU A 37 10.08 6.33 6.06
C GLU A 37 9.26 5.37 6.92
N GLY A 38 8.50 5.90 7.86
CA GLY A 38 7.63 5.11 8.73
C GLY A 38 6.58 4.35 7.95
N PHE A 39 5.95 5.01 6.98
CA PHE A 39 4.97 4.35 6.13
C PHE A 39 5.62 3.26 5.27
N SER A 40 6.75 3.58 4.63
CA SER A 40 7.47 2.60 3.83
C SER A 40 7.87 1.40 4.67
N LYS A 41 8.31 1.62 5.90
CA LYS A 41 8.65 0.55 6.83
C LYS A 41 7.42 -0.30 7.17
N LYS A 42 6.26 0.34 7.41
CA LYS A 42 5.01 -0.38 7.66
C LYS A 42 4.59 -1.20 6.43
N VAL A 43 4.80 -0.67 5.24
CA VAL A 43 4.53 -1.44 4.03
C VAL A 43 5.37 -2.71 4.01
N HIS A 44 6.67 -2.59 4.24
CA HIS A 44 7.57 -3.75 4.17
C HIS A 44 7.39 -4.73 5.32
N THR A 45 7.05 -4.26 6.52
CA THR A 45 6.99 -5.12 7.71
C THR A 45 5.59 -5.62 8.04
N VAL A 46 4.55 -4.93 7.60
CA VAL A 46 3.16 -5.27 7.94
C VAL A 46 2.31 -5.50 6.70
N ILE A 47 2.18 -4.48 5.85
CA ILE A 47 1.18 -4.53 4.76
C ILE A 47 1.58 -5.53 3.67
N PHE A 48 2.80 -5.42 3.16
CA PHE A 48 3.25 -6.29 2.08
C PHE A 48 3.26 -7.77 2.47
N PRO A 49 3.77 -8.16 3.66
CA PRO A 49 3.69 -9.56 4.06
C PRO A 49 2.27 -10.11 4.12
N VAL A 50 1.31 -9.31 4.59
CA VAL A 50 -0.09 -9.73 4.63
C VAL A 50 -0.65 -9.85 3.21
N PHE A 51 -0.37 -8.86 2.35
CA PHE A 51 -0.81 -8.90 0.95
C PHE A 51 -0.25 -10.13 0.25
N LYS A 52 1.02 -10.45 0.49
CA LYS A 52 1.66 -11.61 -0.12
C LYS A 52 1.04 -12.92 0.36
N GLU A 53 0.73 -13.02 1.64
CA GLU A 53 0.05 -14.18 2.21
C GLU A 53 -1.31 -14.40 1.55
N ILE A 54 -2.10 -13.33 1.41
CA ILE A 54 -3.41 -13.38 0.77
C ILE A 54 -3.28 -13.72 -0.70
N LYS A 55 -2.31 -13.11 -1.39
CA LYS A 55 -2.06 -13.41 -2.80
C LYS A 55 -1.78 -14.90 -2.99
N ASN A 56 -0.93 -15.49 -2.15
CA ASN A 56 -0.60 -16.90 -2.25
C ASN A 56 -1.83 -17.78 -2.03
N LYS A 57 -2.70 -17.41 -1.09
CA LYS A 57 -3.95 -18.14 -0.86
C LYS A 57 -4.90 -18.06 -2.05
N LEU A 58 -5.02 -16.86 -2.63
CA LEU A 58 -5.90 -16.66 -3.78
C LEU A 58 -5.40 -17.43 -5.00
N ILE A 59 -4.11 -17.46 -5.23
CA ILE A 59 -3.51 -18.20 -6.34
C ILE A 59 -3.79 -19.70 -6.20
N LEU A 60 -3.79 -20.25 -4.99
CA LEU A 60 -4.12 -21.65 -4.75
C LEU A 60 -5.55 -21.99 -5.16
N HIS A 61 -6.43 -21.00 -5.22
CA HIS A 61 -7.80 -21.14 -5.66
C HIS A 61 -8.03 -20.62 -7.08
N ASP A 62 -6.96 -20.48 -7.87
CA ASP A 62 -6.99 -19.99 -9.24
C ASP A 62 -7.56 -18.57 -9.37
N ILE A 63 -7.40 -17.76 -8.33
CA ILE A 63 -7.81 -16.36 -8.36
C ILE A 63 -6.57 -15.49 -8.56
N LYS A 64 -6.57 -14.74 -9.65
CA LYS A 64 -5.45 -13.84 -9.94
C LYS A 64 -5.47 -12.64 -9.01
N CYS A 65 -4.29 -12.26 -8.55
CA CYS A 65 -4.13 -11.15 -7.63
C CYS A 65 -2.77 -10.49 -7.86
N ASP A 66 -2.74 -9.17 -7.89
CA ASP A 66 -1.51 -8.42 -8.08
C ASP A 66 -1.29 -7.46 -6.92
N ILE A 67 -0.02 -7.25 -6.58
CA ILE A 67 0.38 -6.25 -5.60
C ILE A 67 1.16 -5.18 -6.37
N ILE A 68 0.68 -3.94 -6.27
CA ILE A 68 1.25 -2.82 -7.01
C ILE A 68 1.64 -1.75 -6.01
N ASP A 69 2.88 -1.25 -6.11
CA ASP A 69 3.33 -0.17 -5.26
C ASP A 69 3.74 1.04 -6.09
N LYS A 70 3.72 2.19 -5.44
CA LYS A 70 4.28 3.42 -6.00
C LYS A 70 5.45 3.83 -5.13
N ILE A 71 6.55 4.13 -5.78
CA ILE A 71 7.80 4.49 -5.11
C ILE A 71 8.17 5.89 -5.52
N GLN A 72 8.44 6.74 -4.53
CA GLN A 72 9.01 8.07 -4.76
C GLN A 72 10.41 8.08 -4.16
N GLY A 73 11.41 8.29 -5.01
CA GLY A 73 12.78 8.11 -4.59
C GLY A 73 13.05 6.65 -4.30
N ARG A 74 13.08 6.30 -3.02
CA ARG A 74 13.31 4.93 -2.58
C ARG A 74 12.28 4.43 -1.58
N LEU A 75 11.30 5.27 -1.30
CA LEU A 75 10.32 4.96 -0.28
C LEU A 75 8.99 4.65 -0.95
N VAL A 76 8.32 3.63 -0.44
CA VAL A 76 6.99 3.28 -0.90
C VAL A 76 6.00 4.28 -0.35
N THR A 77 5.24 4.92 -1.23
CA THR A 77 4.24 5.93 -0.84
C THR A 77 2.81 5.43 -1.02
N GLU A 78 2.64 4.31 -1.69
CA GLU A 78 1.34 3.70 -1.90
C GLU A 78 1.53 2.22 -2.17
N ILE A 79 0.61 1.39 -1.66
CA ILE A 79 0.59 -0.03 -1.96
C ILE A 79 -0.85 -0.49 -2.18
N LYS A 80 -1.07 -1.26 -3.23
CA LYS A 80 -2.38 -1.66 -3.67
C LYS A 80 -2.43 -3.17 -3.88
N LEU A 81 -3.53 -3.78 -3.45
CA LEU A 81 -3.85 -5.17 -3.72
C LEU A 81 -5.01 -5.20 -4.71
N ASP A 82 -4.76 -5.70 -5.91
CA ASP A 82 -5.79 -5.89 -6.94
C ASP A 82 -6.20 -7.34 -6.99
N ILE A 83 -7.51 -7.59 -6.97
CA ILE A 83 -8.06 -8.95 -7.02
C ILE A 83 -8.88 -9.10 -8.30
N TYR A 84 -8.63 -10.17 -9.03
CA TYR A 84 -9.33 -10.47 -10.29
C TYR A 84 -10.15 -11.74 -10.10
N PRO A 85 -11.40 -11.61 -9.61
CA PRO A 85 -12.20 -12.79 -9.29
C PRO A 85 -12.78 -13.52 -10.50
N TYR A 86 -12.58 -12.98 -11.69
CA TYR A 86 -13.08 -13.56 -12.93
C TYR A 86 -11.96 -14.18 -13.74
N LYS A 87 -12.21 -15.38 -14.28
CA LYS A 87 -11.18 -16.07 -15.08
C LYS A 87 -10.90 -15.40 -16.42
N ASP A 88 -11.85 -14.65 -16.93
CA ASP A 88 -11.75 -14.04 -18.26
C ASP A 88 -11.55 -12.53 -18.22
N THR A 89 -10.99 -11.99 -17.14
CA THR A 89 -10.67 -10.59 -17.10
C THR A 89 -9.43 -10.33 -17.95
N SER A 90 -9.65 -10.22 -19.24
CA SER A 90 -8.60 -9.86 -20.17
C SER A 90 -8.46 -8.37 -20.33
N SER A 91 -9.37 -7.60 -19.76
CA SER A 91 -9.44 -6.17 -19.94
C SER A 91 -9.05 -5.44 -18.66
N ALA A 92 -8.00 -4.61 -18.76
CA ALA A 92 -7.62 -3.70 -17.68
C ALA A 92 -8.69 -2.64 -17.42
N GLN A 93 -9.70 -2.56 -18.27
CA GLN A 93 -10.80 -1.61 -18.13
C GLN A 93 -11.91 -2.14 -17.23
N ASP A 94 -11.95 -3.44 -17.00
CA ASP A 94 -12.94 -4.00 -16.10
C ASP A 94 -12.61 -3.61 -14.68
N LYS A 95 -13.60 -3.03 -14.01
CA LYS A 95 -13.44 -2.64 -12.62
C LYS A 95 -13.39 -3.90 -11.77
N HIS A 96 -12.43 -3.94 -10.87
CA HIS A 96 -12.21 -5.10 -10.02
C HIS A 96 -12.00 -4.64 -8.57
N PRO A 97 -12.18 -5.54 -7.61
CA PRO A 97 -11.95 -5.20 -6.23
C PRO A 97 -10.48 -4.86 -5.96
N SER A 98 -10.27 -3.82 -5.19
CA SER A 98 -8.91 -3.43 -4.81
C SER A 98 -8.90 -2.76 -3.44
N LEU A 99 -7.74 -2.77 -2.83
CA LEU A 99 -7.52 -2.17 -1.53
C LEU A 99 -6.17 -1.45 -1.59
N THR A 100 -6.17 -0.15 -1.30
CA THR A 100 -5.00 0.70 -1.43
C THR A 100 -4.74 1.44 -0.13
N PHE A 101 -3.51 1.32 0.37
CA PHE A 101 -3.02 2.18 1.45
C PHE A 101 -2.10 3.22 0.85
N PHE A 102 -2.34 4.48 1.14
CA PHE A 102 -1.49 5.56 0.64
C PHE A 102 -1.34 6.64 1.69
N MET A 103 -0.22 7.37 1.58
CA MET A 103 0.04 8.49 2.48
C MET A 103 -0.82 9.68 2.12
N GLU A 104 -1.36 10.33 3.16
CA GLU A 104 -2.11 11.55 3.00
C GLU A 104 -1.68 12.55 4.08
N GLU A 105 -1.48 13.79 3.69
CA GLU A 105 -1.06 14.82 4.63
C GLU A 105 -2.21 15.26 5.54
N PRO A 106 -1.91 15.67 6.79
CA PRO A 106 -0.63 15.52 7.49
C PRO A 106 -0.55 14.20 8.26
N ASN A 107 0.50 13.43 8.04
CA ASN A 107 0.86 12.26 8.84
C ASN A 107 -0.26 11.21 9.00
N LYS A 108 -1.00 10.97 7.92
CA LYS A 108 -2.08 9.99 7.91
C LYS A 108 -1.93 9.03 6.77
N VAL A 109 -2.38 7.81 7.00
CA VAL A 109 -2.49 6.78 5.96
C VAL A 109 -3.95 6.58 5.66
N THR A 110 -4.33 6.76 4.42
CA THR A 110 -5.70 6.56 3.98
C THR A 110 -5.84 5.19 3.34
N LEU A 111 -6.90 4.49 3.71
CA LEU A 111 -7.30 3.26 3.06
C LEU A 111 -8.41 3.59 2.07
N TYR A 112 -8.14 3.31 0.80
CA TYR A 112 -9.12 3.40 -0.26
C TYR A 112 -9.51 1.98 -0.68
N MET A 113 -10.79 1.72 -0.75
CA MET A 113 -11.28 0.39 -1.11
C MET A 113 -12.22 0.49 -2.30
N GLN A 114 -11.93 -0.27 -3.34
CA GLN A 114 -12.80 -0.39 -4.49
C GLN A 114 -13.53 -1.72 -4.40
N LYS A 115 -14.81 -1.64 -4.05
CA LYS A 115 -15.69 -2.80 -3.97
C LYS A 115 -16.50 -2.87 -5.26
N MET A 116 -15.81 -3.23 -6.33
CA MET A 116 -16.39 -3.27 -7.67
C MET A 116 -16.33 -4.68 -8.22
N MET A 117 -17.45 -5.12 -8.77
CA MET A 117 -17.58 -6.39 -9.45
C MET A 117 -18.24 -6.12 -10.78
N GLN A 118 -17.45 -6.09 -11.84
CA GLN A 118 -17.89 -5.66 -13.18
C GLN A 118 -18.37 -4.21 -13.15
N GLU A 119 -19.65 -3.94 -13.33
CA GLU A 119 -20.17 -2.59 -13.35
C GLU A 119 -20.84 -2.19 -12.04
N GLU A 120 -20.96 -3.12 -11.11
CA GLU A 120 -21.66 -2.85 -9.84
C GLU A 120 -20.69 -2.72 -8.69
N GLY A 121 -20.97 -1.79 -7.81
CA GLY A 121 -20.22 -1.64 -6.58
C GLY A 121 -19.98 -0.19 -6.22
N SER A 122 -19.07 0.02 -5.29
CA SER A 122 -18.70 1.35 -4.80
C SER A 122 -17.19 1.44 -4.62
N ALA A 123 -16.69 2.67 -4.65
CA ALA A 123 -15.30 2.94 -4.37
C ALA A 123 -15.22 4.17 -3.49
N GLY A 124 -14.29 4.19 -2.56
CA GLY A 124 -14.12 5.33 -1.68
C GLY A 124 -13.16 5.06 -0.53
N ARG A 125 -13.03 6.07 0.30
CA ARG A 125 -12.20 5.99 1.49
C ARG A 125 -12.89 5.17 2.56
N GLU A 126 -12.20 4.16 3.07
CA GLU A 126 -12.72 3.30 4.13
C GLU A 126 -12.19 3.70 5.50
N GLY A 127 -11.18 4.52 5.56
CA GLY A 127 -10.64 4.98 6.82
C GLY A 127 -9.34 5.72 6.67
N THR A 128 -8.96 6.36 7.76
CA THR A 128 -7.69 7.07 7.86
C THR A 128 -7.03 6.65 9.16
N PHE A 129 -5.75 6.33 9.10
CA PHE A 129 -5.04 5.72 10.21
C PHE A 129 -3.71 6.41 10.46
N THR A 130 -3.26 6.38 11.72
CA THR A 130 -1.87 6.71 12.04
C THR A 130 -1.01 5.49 11.72
N LEU A 131 0.31 5.69 11.66
CA LEU A 131 1.22 4.56 11.41
C LEU A 131 1.09 3.49 12.50
N GLU A 132 0.86 3.89 13.72
CA GLU A 132 0.75 2.97 14.84
C GLU A 132 -0.50 2.09 14.77
N GLU A 133 -1.56 2.62 14.18
CA GLU A 133 -2.80 1.87 14.01
C GLU A 133 -2.72 0.80 12.93
N ILE A 134 -1.73 0.88 12.05
CA ILE A 134 -1.57 -0.09 10.98
C ILE A 134 -0.86 -1.33 11.52
N THR A 135 -1.65 -2.35 11.83
CA THR A 135 -1.19 -3.62 12.35
C THR A 135 -1.54 -4.74 11.38
N THR A 136 -0.91 -5.88 11.56
CA THR A 136 -1.22 -7.08 10.76
C THR A 136 -2.71 -7.41 10.85
N GLU A 137 -3.28 -7.31 12.05
CA GLU A 137 -4.70 -7.60 12.28
C GLU A 137 -5.60 -6.63 11.54
N LEU A 138 -5.28 -5.33 11.57
CA LEU A 138 -6.05 -4.32 10.85
C LEU A 138 -6.05 -4.60 9.34
N VAL A 139 -4.88 -4.89 8.77
CA VAL A 139 -4.77 -5.15 7.34
C VAL A 139 -5.57 -6.40 6.98
N LYS A 140 -5.46 -7.47 7.76
CA LYS A 140 -6.23 -8.70 7.53
C LYS A 140 -7.74 -8.46 7.63
N GLU A 141 -8.16 -7.67 8.60
CA GLU A 141 -9.57 -7.33 8.77
C GLU A 141 -10.13 -6.60 7.56
N LYS A 142 -9.38 -5.63 7.04
CA LYS A 142 -9.80 -4.88 5.86
C LYS A 142 -9.82 -5.74 4.60
N ILE A 143 -8.86 -6.63 4.46
CA ILE A 143 -8.85 -7.58 3.35
C ILE A 143 -10.05 -8.52 3.45
N LEU A 144 -10.33 -9.03 4.65
CA LEU A 144 -11.47 -9.90 4.86
C LEU A 144 -12.79 -9.22 4.48
N HIS A 145 -12.91 -7.93 4.83
CA HIS A 145 -14.09 -7.15 4.45
C HIS A 145 -14.23 -7.10 2.92
N LEU A 146 -13.13 -6.86 2.21
CA LEU A 146 -13.14 -6.84 0.75
C LEU A 146 -13.47 -8.21 0.17
N LEU A 147 -12.87 -9.28 0.70
CA LEU A 147 -13.12 -10.64 0.22
C LEU A 147 -14.56 -11.05 0.46
N ASN A 148 -15.14 -10.68 1.58
CA ASN A 148 -16.55 -10.96 1.85
C ASN A 148 -17.45 -10.29 0.82
N PHE A 149 -17.11 -9.07 0.42
CA PHE A 149 -17.85 -8.41 -0.64
C PHE A 149 -17.71 -9.18 -1.96
N CYS A 150 -16.49 -9.61 -2.30
CA CYS A 150 -16.23 -10.28 -3.58
C CYS A 150 -16.89 -11.65 -3.69
N PHE A 151 -16.91 -12.42 -2.59
CA PHE A 151 -17.26 -13.83 -2.64
C PHE A 151 -18.56 -14.19 -1.93
N ALA A 152 -19.16 -13.27 -1.21
CA ALA A 152 -20.44 -13.51 -0.54
C ALA A 152 -21.64 -13.40 -1.50
N ARG A 153 -21.43 -12.88 -2.69
CA ARG A 153 -22.46 -12.77 -3.70
C ARG A 153 -22.45 -14.01 -4.58
N LYS A 154 -23.28 -14.93 -4.25
CA LYS A 154 -23.53 -16.06 -5.15
C LYS A 154 -24.99 -16.09 -5.54
#